data_e7d7357c0c5848f53cfb154b34a99593
#
_entry.id   e7d7357c0c5848f53cfb154b34a99593
#
_cell.length_a   1.000
_cell.length_b   1.000
_cell.length_c   1.000
_cell.angle_alpha   90.00
_cell.angle_beta   90.00
_cell.angle_gamma   90.00
#
_symmetry.space_group_name_H-M   'P 1'
#
loop_
_entity.id
_entity.type
_entity.pdbx_description
1 polymer ?
#
loop_
_entity_poly.entity_id
_entity_poly.type
_entity_poly.pdbx_seq_one_letter_code
_entity_poly.pdbx_strand_id
1 'polypeptide(L)'
;MRISAAQADEASLRHELSEVKNALNAAQARLPEKVLTDYVDIRQRIEELAQRLEAETAQRDQMAIRLSELGLLSHQTRASLSIQDRRLALFIQEARKRLPQPFTDDQLQQIVKQHTSHRYDSLYAAFEDVFRGTREEIKAKQSVYLPLLREHGIGSPNMPILDLGCGRGEWLELLREAGLQAHGIDCNEIVIEYCKSAGLDVVYGDALSCLRTLPDDSVGAFTSFHMIEHLPFDVILTLIDEALRVLKTGGILILETPNPQNILVGSHTFYLDPTHLKPLPSAMVRFFVEARGFCNVQVRELNPYPASVRFADDGKGLANRLNDYLYGAQDYAVIGRKP
;
A
#
# COMPACT_ATOMS: atom_id res chain seq x y z
N MET A 1 -10.27 -9.15 22.72
CA MET A 1 -9.95 -8.15 23.77
C MET A 1 -10.48 -6.74 23.49
N ARG A 2 -10.31 -6.13 22.31
CA ARG A 2 -10.82 -4.77 21.99
C ARG A 2 -12.37 -4.66 21.93
N ILE A 3 -13.07 -5.71 21.51
CA ILE A 3 -14.55 -5.76 21.45
C ILE A 3 -15.16 -5.77 22.86
N SER A 4 -14.53 -6.48 23.81
CA SER A 4 -14.97 -6.53 25.21
C SER A 4 -14.84 -5.18 25.96
N ALA A 5 -13.81 -4.38 25.65
CA ALA A 5 -13.64 -3.05 26.22
C ALA A 5 -14.70 -2.06 25.70
N ALA A 6 -15.00 -2.10 24.40
CA ALA A 6 -16.02 -1.23 23.79
C ALA A 6 -17.45 -1.56 24.30
N GLN A 7 -17.73 -2.85 24.60
CA GLN A 7 -19.01 -3.26 25.20
C GLN A 7 -19.14 -2.82 26.67
N ALA A 8 -18.03 -2.80 27.42
CA ALA A 8 -18.01 -2.32 28.80
C ALA A 8 -18.24 -0.79 28.85
N ASP A 9 -17.61 -0.03 27.93
CA ASP A 9 -17.82 1.42 27.81
C ASP A 9 -19.27 1.76 27.44
N GLU A 10 -19.88 0.98 26.55
CA GLU A 10 -21.27 1.16 26.14
C GLU A 10 -22.25 0.91 27.29
N ALA A 11 -22.03 -0.12 28.09
CA ALA A 11 -22.83 -0.42 29.26
C ALA A 11 -22.73 0.70 30.32
N SER A 12 -21.52 1.28 30.49
CA SER A 12 -21.28 2.44 31.37
C SER A 12 -22.04 3.66 30.91
N LEU A 13 -21.97 4.00 29.62
CA LEU A 13 -22.68 5.14 29.04
C LEU A 13 -24.21 5.00 29.13
N ARG A 14 -24.74 3.80 28.94
CA ARG A 14 -26.18 3.51 29.11
C ARG A 14 -26.62 3.69 30.57
N HIS A 15 -25.78 3.30 31.51
CA HIS A 15 -26.05 3.49 32.95
C HIS A 15 -26.04 4.96 33.30
N GLU A 16 -25.03 5.73 32.91
CA GLU A 16 -24.94 7.19 33.12
C GLU A 16 -26.12 7.93 32.49
N LEU A 17 -26.51 7.57 31.26
CA LEU A 17 -27.69 8.16 30.60
C LEU A 17 -28.98 7.90 31.38
N SER A 18 -29.12 6.73 31.99
CA SER A 18 -30.25 6.35 32.83
C SER A 18 -30.29 7.18 34.11
N GLU A 19 -29.14 7.38 34.77
CA GLU A 19 -29.04 8.22 35.97
C GLU A 19 -29.35 9.68 35.68
N VAL A 20 -28.85 10.24 34.59
CA VAL A 20 -29.15 11.62 34.14
C VAL A 20 -30.64 11.80 33.83
N LYS A 21 -31.29 10.83 33.16
CA LYS A 21 -32.73 10.83 32.91
C LYS A 21 -33.55 10.86 34.22
N ASN A 22 -33.14 10.07 35.21
CA ASN A 22 -33.82 10.00 36.50
C ASN A 22 -33.65 11.30 37.31
N ALA A 23 -32.45 11.87 37.35
CA ALA A 23 -32.16 13.14 38.02
C ALA A 23 -32.92 14.30 37.36
N LEU A 24 -33.03 14.30 36.02
CA LEU A 24 -33.77 15.30 35.26
C LEU A 24 -35.27 15.25 35.56
N ASN A 25 -35.87 14.07 35.64
CA ASN A 25 -37.28 13.88 36.01
C ASN A 25 -37.58 14.34 37.43
N ALA A 26 -36.68 14.15 38.40
CA ALA A 26 -36.81 14.60 39.78
C ALA A 26 -36.69 16.15 39.92
N ALA A 27 -35.92 16.81 39.08
CA ALA A 27 -35.75 18.24 39.02
C ALA A 27 -36.96 18.95 38.41
N GLN A 28 -37.68 18.30 37.49
CA GLN A 28 -38.85 18.85 36.77
C GLN A 28 -39.99 19.33 37.70
N ALA A 29 -40.17 18.67 38.81
CA ALA A 29 -41.27 18.97 39.77
C ALA A 29 -41.06 20.27 40.56
N ARG A 30 -39.95 21.01 40.38
CA ARG A 30 -39.53 22.11 41.25
C ARG A 30 -39.20 23.44 40.53
N LEU A 31 -39.45 23.59 39.22
CA LEU A 31 -38.91 24.68 38.43
C LEU A 31 -39.95 25.66 37.87
N PRO A 32 -39.62 26.98 37.73
CA PRO A 32 -40.47 28.00 37.09
C PRO A 32 -40.63 27.76 35.57
N GLU A 33 -41.72 28.30 34.99
CA GLU A 33 -42.22 28.03 33.62
C GLU A 33 -41.19 28.22 32.49
N LYS A 34 -40.27 29.16 32.57
CA LYS A 34 -39.20 29.41 31.60
C LYS A 34 -38.14 28.30 31.58
N VAL A 35 -37.85 27.75 32.74
CA VAL A 35 -36.88 26.62 32.89
C VAL A 35 -37.51 25.32 32.43
N LEU A 36 -38.86 25.22 32.42
CA LEU A 36 -39.61 24.07 31.92
C LEU A 36 -39.46 23.94 30.40
N THR A 37 -39.42 25.05 29.66
CA THR A 37 -39.27 25.06 28.19
C THR A 37 -37.88 24.60 27.78
N ASP A 38 -36.82 25.15 28.41
CA ASP A 38 -35.42 24.72 28.16
C ASP A 38 -35.21 23.25 28.55
N TYR A 39 -35.90 22.77 29.59
CA TYR A 39 -35.88 21.37 29.99
C TYR A 39 -36.50 20.42 28.96
N VAL A 40 -37.63 20.80 28.35
CA VAL A 40 -38.28 19.99 27.30
C VAL A 40 -37.37 19.86 26.10
N ASP A 41 -36.70 20.95 25.67
CA ASP A 41 -35.79 20.94 24.54
C ASP A 41 -34.55 20.05 24.81
N ILE A 42 -33.99 20.16 26.02
CA ILE A 42 -32.85 19.29 26.42
C ILE A 42 -33.27 17.83 26.46
N ARG A 43 -34.46 17.54 27.00
CA ARG A 43 -34.98 16.16 27.04
C ARG A 43 -35.16 15.56 25.64
N GLN A 44 -35.77 16.36 24.74
CA GLN A 44 -35.92 15.91 23.34
C GLN A 44 -34.57 15.63 22.67
N ARG A 45 -33.58 16.48 22.89
CA ARG A 45 -32.24 16.31 22.35
C ARG A 45 -31.51 15.08 22.92
N ILE A 46 -31.74 14.78 24.21
CA ILE A 46 -31.22 13.56 24.83
C ILE A 46 -31.88 12.30 24.21
N GLU A 47 -33.18 12.34 23.95
CA GLU A 47 -33.91 11.24 23.31
C GLU A 47 -33.45 11.01 21.86
N GLU A 48 -33.22 12.07 21.08
CA GLU A 48 -32.68 12.03 19.73
C GLU A 48 -31.26 11.44 19.71
N LEU A 49 -30.40 11.86 20.65
CA LEU A 49 -29.04 11.33 20.78
C LEU A 49 -29.03 9.85 21.18
N ALA A 50 -29.93 9.45 22.09
CA ALA A 50 -30.09 8.05 22.48
C ALA A 50 -30.51 7.16 21.30
N GLN A 51 -31.46 7.62 20.48
CA GLN A 51 -31.90 6.89 19.28
C GLN A 51 -30.77 6.76 18.24
N ARG A 52 -29.98 7.84 18.05
CA ARG A 52 -28.80 7.78 17.16
C ARG A 52 -27.76 6.81 17.67
N LEU A 53 -27.48 6.80 18.97
CA LEU A 53 -26.53 5.88 19.58
C LEU A 53 -27.00 4.41 19.41
N GLU A 54 -28.30 4.13 19.59
CA GLU A 54 -28.84 2.81 19.36
C GLU A 54 -28.73 2.37 17.89
N ALA A 55 -28.98 3.28 16.95
CA ALA A 55 -28.86 3.00 15.52
C ALA A 55 -27.39 2.72 15.12
N GLU A 56 -26.45 3.54 15.60
CA GLU A 56 -25.01 3.34 15.35
C GLU A 56 -24.49 2.03 15.97
N THR A 57 -24.98 1.68 17.17
CA THR A 57 -24.64 0.43 17.84
C THR A 57 -25.14 -0.78 17.03
N ALA A 58 -26.38 -0.74 16.57
CA ALA A 58 -26.95 -1.80 15.75
C ALA A 58 -26.19 -1.97 14.41
N GLN A 59 -25.79 -0.85 13.80
CA GLN A 59 -24.99 -0.87 12.56
C GLN A 59 -23.60 -1.47 12.80
N ARG A 60 -22.95 -1.13 13.90
CA ARG A 60 -21.65 -1.68 14.30
C ARG A 60 -21.74 -3.19 14.54
N ASP A 61 -22.77 -3.65 15.25
CA ASP A 61 -22.98 -5.08 15.53
C ASP A 61 -23.23 -5.87 14.24
N GLN A 62 -24.00 -5.30 13.30
CA GLN A 62 -24.22 -5.89 11.99
C GLN A 62 -22.93 -5.97 11.17
N MET A 63 -22.05 -4.95 11.28
CA MET A 63 -20.74 -4.95 10.61
C MET A 63 -19.81 -5.99 11.22
N ALA A 64 -19.83 -6.19 12.55
CA ALA A 64 -19.06 -7.21 13.24
C ALA A 64 -19.47 -8.64 12.82
N ILE A 65 -20.78 -8.88 12.64
CA ILE A 65 -21.30 -10.15 12.11
C ILE A 65 -20.79 -10.38 10.68
N ARG A 66 -20.88 -9.37 9.79
CA ARG A 66 -20.41 -9.49 8.41
C ARG A 66 -18.90 -9.75 8.34
N LEU A 67 -18.11 -9.10 9.19
CA LEU A 67 -16.66 -9.35 9.28
C LEU A 67 -16.35 -10.78 9.72
N SER A 68 -17.14 -11.32 10.66
CA SER A 68 -17.01 -12.72 11.09
C SER A 68 -17.36 -13.70 9.97
N GLU A 69 -18.43 -13.43 9.21
CA GLU A 69 -18.82 -14.24 8.06
C GLU A 69 -17.78 -14.23 6.95
N LEU A 70 -17.22 -13.04 6.63
CA LEU A 70 -16.13 -12.90 5.67
C LEU A 70 -14.86 -13.64 6.13
N GLY A 71 -14.56 -13.60 7.41
CA GLY A 71 -13.47 -14.37 8.02
C GLY A 71 -13.66 -15.88 7.80
N LEU A 72 -14.86 -16.38 8.06
CA LEU A 72 -15.20 -17.81 7.87
C LEU A 72 -15.11 -18.20 6.39
N LEU A 73 -15.63 -17.38 5.49
CA LEU A 73 -15.57 -17.61 4.04
C LEU A 73 -14.11 -17.61 3.55
N SER A 74 -13.28 -16.71 4.04
CA SER A 74 -11.84 -16.67 3.75
C SER A 74 -11.14 -17.96 4.18
N HIS A 75 -11.44 -18.48 5.38
CA HIS A 75 -10.89 -19.74 5.86
C HIS A 75 -11.35 -20.93 5.00
N GLN A 76 -12.63 -20.98 4.62
CA GLN A 76 -13.16 -22.03 3.75
C GLN A 76 -12.52 -21.99 2.35
N THR A 77 -12.33 -20.81 1.79
CA THR A 77 -11.69 -20.63 0.49
C THR A 77 -10.23 -21.09 0.53
N ARG A 78 -9.47 -20.72 1.57
CA ARG A 78 -8.09 -21.19 1.79
C ARG A 78 -8.00 -22.71 1.91
N ALA A 79 -8.92 -23.32 2.66
CA ALA A 79 -8.97 -24.78 2.80
C ALA A 79 -9.28 -25.45 1.45
N SER A 80 -10.20 -24.91 0.67
CA SER A 80 -10.54 -25.41 -0.67
C SER A 80 -9.35 -25.32 -1.63
N LEU A 81 -8.64 -24.18 -1.65
CA LEU A 81 -7.42 -23.98 -2.45
C LEU A 81 -6.33 -24.99 -2.06
N SER A 82 -6.10 -25.22 -0.76
CA SER A 82 -5.14 -26.21 -0.28
C SER A 82 -5.47 -27.62 -0.74
N ILE A 83 -6.76 -27.97 -0.78
CA ILE A 83 -7.23 -29.28 -1.29
C ILE A 83 -7.02 -29.39 -2.80
N GLN A 84 -7.29 -28.32 -3.55
CA GLN A 84 -7.05 -28.28 -5.00
C GLN A 84 -5.57 -28.40 -5.33
N ASP A 85 -4.70 -27.70 -4.60
CA ASP A 85 -3.24 -27.79 -4.74
C ASP A 85 -2.73 -29.22 -4.52
N ARG A 86 -3.24 -29.91 -3.49
CA ARG A 86 -2.90 -31.31 -3.23
C ARG A 86 -3.38 -32.23 -4.33
N ARG A 87 -4.59 -32.03 -4.87
CA ARG A 87 -5.14 -32.82 -5.98
C ARG A 87 -4.31 -32.60 -7.24
N LEU A 88 -3.93 -31.35 -7.53
CA LEU A 88 -3.07 -31.03 -8.69
C LEU A 88 -1.69 -31.68 -8.55
N ALA A 89 -1.08 -31.60 -7.36
CA ALA A 89 0.21 -32.25 -7.10
C ALA A 89 0.15 -33.79 -7.30
N LEU A 90 -0.91 -34.42 -6.82
CA LEU A 90 -1.14 -35.87 -7.03
C LEU A 90 -1.37 -36.20 -8.52
N PHE A 91 -2.13 -35.37 -9.23
CA PHE A 91 -2.37 -35.53 -10.65
C PHE A 91 -1.06 -35.41 -11.47
N ILE A 92 -0.23 -34.40 -11.15
CA ILE A 92 1.09 -34.22 -11.77
C ILE A 92 2.01 -35.43 -11.47
N GLN A 93 1.99 -35.91 -10.23
CA GLN A 93 2.76 -37.10 -9.86
C GLN A 93 2.32 -38.36 -10.62
N GLU A 94 1.02 -38.55 -10.77
CA GLU A 94 0.48 -39.69 -11.52
C GLU A 94 0.71 -39.54 -13.04
N ALA A 95 0.58 -38.33 -13.60
CA ALA A 95 0.93 -38.04 -14.99
C ALA A 95 2.40 -38.31 -15.28
N ARG A 96 3.31 -37.97 -14.37
CA ARG A 96 4.76 -38.27 -14.49
C ARG A 96 5.05 -39.77 -14.55
N LYS A 97 4.27 -40.62 -13.90
CA LYS A 97 4.44 -42.09 -13.96
C LYS A 97 4.00 -42.67 -15.28
N ARG A 98 3.13 -42.03 -16.03
CA ARG A 98 2.48 -42.54 -17.25
C ARG A 98 3.04 -41.97 -18.54
N LEU A 99 3.74 -40.83 -18.49
CA LEU A 99 4.35 -40.21 -19.66
C LEU A 99 5.78 -40.69 -19.84
N PRO A 100 6.20 -41.05 -21.07
CA PRO A 100 7.60 -41.30 -21.35
C PRO A 100 8.40 -40.04 -21.08
N GLN A 101 9.54 -40.17 -20.43
CA GLN A 101 10.36 -39.03 -19.97
C GLN A 101 10.93 -38.24 -21.16
N PRO A 102 10.36 -37.09 -21.55
CA PRO A 102 10.90 -36.29 -22.66
C PRO A 102 11.89 -35.22 -22.20
N PHE A 103 12.09 -35.04 -20.88
CA PHE A 103 12.89 -33.94 -20.34
C PHE A 103 14.03 -34.45 -19.45
N THR A 104 15.19 -33.79 -19.56
CA THR A 104 16.32 -34.00 -18.63
C THR A 104 16.00 -33.46 -17.25
N ASP A 105 16.67 -33.95 -16.19
CA ASP A 105 16.47 -33.48 -14.81
C ASP A 105 16.69 -31.97 -14.68
N ASP A 106 17.64 -31.40 -15.43
CA ASP A 106 17.88 -29.95 -15.46
C ASP A 106 16.71 -29.17 -16.08
N GLN A 107 16.12 -29.69 -17.16
CA GLN A 107 14.93 -29.07 -17.77
C GLN A 107 13.70 -29.16 -16.84
N LEU A 108 13.55 -30.30 -16.13
CA LEU A 108 12.49 -30.43 -15.11
C LEU A 108 12.73 -29.50 -13.93
N GLN A 109 13.97 -29.32 -13.46
CA GLN A 109 14.28 -28.36 -12.42
C GLN A 109 14.00 -26.90 -12.84
N GLN A 110 14.30 -26.55 -14.10
CA GLN A 110 13.98 -25.24 -14.65
C GLN A 110 12.45 -25.00 -14.74
N ILE A 111 11.70 -25.98 -15.23
CA ILE A 111 10.24 -25.92 -15.31
C ILE A 111 9.62 -25.83 -13.90
N VAL A 112 10.10 -26.64 -12.96
CA VAL A 112 9.65 -26.59 -11.55
C VAL A 112 10.00 -25.24 -10.90
N LYS A 113 11.17 -24.69 -11.18
CA LYS A 113 11.60 -23.40 -10.67
C LYS A 113 10.74 -22.26 -11.24
N GLN A 114 10.41 -22.30 -12.53
CA GLN A 114 9.49 -21.37 -13.16
C GLN A 114 8.07 -21.46 -12.57
N HIS A 115 7.50 -22.66 -12.47
CA HIS A 115 6.17 -22.85 -11.88
C HIS A 115 6.10 -22.56 -10.38
N THR A 116 7.20 -22.67 -9.63
CA THR A 116 7.23 -22.32 -8.22
C THR A 116 7.35 -20.81 -8.02
N SER A 117 7.99 -20.08 -8.92
CA SER A 117 8.07 -18.61 -8.86
C SER A 117 6.70 -17.93 -9.05
N HIS A 118 5.82 -18.52 -9.89
CA HIS A 118 4.47 -17.99 -10.19
C HIS A 118 3.35 -18.55 -9.30
N ARG A 119 3.69 -19.46 -8.39
CA ARG A 119 2.70 -20.15 -7.53
C ARG A 119 1.87 -19.21 -6.67
N TYR A 120 2.41 -18.06 -6.36
CA TYR A 120 1.79 -17.09 -5.46
C TYR A 120 1.38 -15.79 -6.14
N ASP A 121 1.53 -15.66 -7.47
CA ASP A 121 1.24 -14.42 -8.20
C ASP A 121 -0.20 -13.95 -7.99
N SER A 122 -1.17 -14.87 -8.05
CA SER A 122 -2.58 -14.55 -7.79
C SER A 122 -2.86 -14.18 -6.33
N LEU A 123 -2.17 -14.81 -5.39
CA LEU A 123 -2.28 -14.49 -3.97
C LEU A 123 -1.66 -13.12 -3.70
N TYR A 124 -0.54 -12.83 -4.34
CA TYR A 124 0.16 -11.55 -4.18
C TYR A 124 -0.65 -10.40 -4.80
N ALA A 125 -1.22 -10.58 -5.98
CA ALA A 125 -2.13 -9.61 -6.58
C ALA A 125 -3.34 -9.31 -5.69
N ALA A 126 -3.95 -10.35 -5.11
CA ALA A 126 -5.04 -10.17 -4.14
C ALA A 126 -4.59 -9.52 -2.82
N PHE A 127 -3.36 -9.75 -2.40
CA PHE A 127 -2.76 -9.08 -1.24
C PHE A 127 -2.59 -7.58 -1.50
N GLU A 128 -2.05 -7.20 -2.66
CA GLU A 128 -1.92 -5.79 -3.07
C GLU A 128 -3.27 -5.09 -3.11
N ASP A 129 -4.33 -5.74 -3.63
CA ASP A 129 -5.69 -5.18 -3.65
C ASP A 129 -6.23 -4.85 -2.26
N VAL A 130 -5.85 -5.63 -1.24
CA VAL A 130 -6.34 -5.44 0.13
C VAL A 130 -5.51 -4.42 0.92
N PHE A 131 -4.17 -4.42 0.74
CA PHE A 131 -3.27 -3.71 1.64
C PHE A 131 -2.63 -2.45 1.05
N ARG A 132 -2.55 -2.34 -0.29
CA ARG A 132 -1.91 -1.19 -0.94
C ARG A 132 -2.83 0.02 -1.06
N GLY A 133 -4.14 -0.18 -1.00
CA GLY A 133 -5.17 0.84 -1.18
C GLY A 133 -5.83 0.83 -2.55
N THR A 134 -6.84 1.70 -2.71
CA THR A 134 -7.57 1.82 -3.98
C THR A 134 -6.68 2.43 -5.08
N ARG A 135 -7.04 2.16 -6.35
CA ARG A 135 -6.31 2.73 -7.50
C ARG A 135 -6.29 4.27 -7.47
N GLU A 136 -7.41 4.88 -7.10
CA GLU A 136 -7.58 6.32 -7.00
C GLU A 136 -6.68 6.92 -5.92
N GLU A 137 -6.57 6.26 -4.77
CA GLU A 137 -5.67 6.68 -3.69
C GLU A 137 -4.21 6.60 -4.11
N ILE A 138 -3.79 5.52 -4.78
CA ILE A 138 -2.43 5.37 -5.28
C ILE A 138 -2.11 6.42 -6.35
N LYS A 139 -3.00 6.63 -7.32
CA LYS A 139 -2.84 7.68 -8.34
C LYS A 139 -2.73 9.07 -7.71
N ALA A 140 -3.54 9.36 -6.69
CA ALA A 140 -3.48 10.62 -5.97
C ALA A 140 -2.11 10.80 -5.27
N LYS A 141 -1.60 9.77 -4.59
CA LYS A 141 -0.27 9.79 -3.97
C LYS A 141 0.85 10.02 -5.00
N GLN A 142 0.81 9.32 -6.12
CA GLN A 142 1.84 9.41 -7.17
C GLN A 142 1.77 10.72 -7.98
N SER A 143 0.62 11.40 -7.98
CA SER A 143 0.45 12.67 -8.72
C SER A 143 1.45 13.77 -8.34
N VAL A 144 2.05 13.69 -7.15
CA VAL A 144 3.07 14.63 -6.65
C VAL A 144 4.33 14.68 -7.52
N TYR A 145 4.56 13.67 -8.38
CA TYR A 145 5.72 13.62 -9.28
C TYR A 145 5.47 14.25 -10.65
N LEU A 146 4.21 14.44 -11.07
CA LEU A 146 3.88 14.99 -12.38
C LEU A 146 4.48 16.40 -12.62
N PRO A 147 4.47 17.34 -11.64
CA PRO A 147 5.12 18.64 -11.84
C PRO A 147 6.61 18.51 -12.13
N LEU A 148 7.33 17.64 -11.41
CA LEU A 148 8.75 17.39 -11.60
C LEU A 148 9.05 16.87 -13.02
N LEU A 149 8.27 15.91 -13.52
CA LEU A 149 8.44 15.36 -14.86
C LEU A 149 8.20 16.44 -15.95
N ARG A 150 7.16 17.26 -15.78
CA ARG A 150 6.82 18.35 -16.71
C ARG A 150 7.89 19.43 -16.74
N GLU A 151 8.42 19.84 -15.60
CA GLU A 151 9.49 20.83 -15.47
C GLU A 151 10.73 20.44 -16.29
N HIS A 152 11.01 19.14 -16.37
CA HIS A 152 12.18 18.61 -17.07
C HIS A 152 11.87 18.07 -18.48
N GLY A 153 10.64 18.28 -19.01
CA GLY A 153 10.23 17.84 -20.35
C GLY A 153 10.21 16.31 -20.53
N ILE A 154 10.08 15.57 -19.41
CA ILE A 154 10.07 14.11 -19.39
C ILE A 154 8.66 13.58 -19.74
N GLY A 155 8.60 12.43 -20.39
CA GLY A 155 7.37 11.82 -20.87
C GLY A 155 7.05 12.15 -22.33
N SER A 156 7.96 12.79 -23.06
CA SER A 156 7.88 12.94 -24.51
C SER A 156 8.42 11.68 -25.22
N PRO A 157 8.15 11.49 -26.54
CA PRO A 157 8.72 10.37 -27.32
C PRO A 157 10.24 10.25 -27.24
N ASN A 158 10.93 11.39 -27.08
CA ASN A 158 12.39 11.41 -26.95
C ASN A 158 12.89 11.25 -25.51
N MET A 159 12.01 11.38 -24.52
CA MET A 159 12.31 11.29 -23.09
C MET A 159 11.24 10.43 -22.40
N PRO A 160 11.03 9.15 -22.83
CA PRO A 160 10.00 8.28 -22.25
C PRO A 160 10.32 7.93 -20.80
N ILE A 161 9.30 7.54 -20.07
CA ILE A 161 9.40 7.10 -18.68
C ILE A 161 9.44 5.57 -18.64
N LEU A 162 10.36 5.01 -17.87
CA LEU A 162 10.40 3.58 -17.56
C LEU A 162 9.97 3.37 -16.11
N ASP A 163 8.94 2.56 -15.90
CA ASP A 163 8.45 2.18 -14.57
C ASP A 163 8.77 0.72 -14.28
N LEU A 164 9.57 0.48 -13.26
CA LEU A 164 10.06 -0.83 -12.90
C LEU A 164 9.35 -1.36 -11.65
N GLY A 165 8.77 -2.57 -11.75
CA GLY A 165 7.80 -3.06 -10.78
C GLY A 165 6.49 -2.31 -10.89
N CYS A 166 5.94 -2.22 -12.13
CA CYS A 166 4.78 -1.37 -12.41
C CYS A 166 3.47 -1.85 -11.75
N GLY A 167 3.45 -3.08 -11.20
CA GLY A 167 2.31 -3.63 -10.50
C GLY A 167 1.01 -3.49 -11.30
N ARG A 168 -0.07 -3.08 -10.62
CA ARG A 168 -1.40 -2.90 -11.24
C ARG A 168 -1.49 -1.74 -12.24
N GLY A 169 -0.38 -1.00 -12.47
CA GLY A 169 -0.25 0.02 -13.50
C GLY A 169 -0.87 1.39 -13.18
N GLU A 170 -1.12 1.72 -11.92
CA GLU A 170 -1.71 3.01 -11.51
C GLU A 170 -0.88 4.19 -11.96
N TRP A 171 0.45 4.09 -11.84
CA TRP A 171 1.37 5.13 -12.31
C TRP A 171 1.34 5.28 -13.82
N LEU A 172 1.37 4.19 -14.56
CA LEU A 172 1.31 4.20 -16.02
C LEU A 172 -0.02 4.79 -16.53
N GLU A 173 -1.13 4.48 -15.85
CA GLU A 173 -2.43 5.04 -16.16
C GLU A 173 -2.46 6.56 -15.91
N LEU A 174 -1.92 7.01 -14.76
CA LEU A 174 -1.81 8.43 -14.42
C LEU A 174 -0.93 9.18 -15.44
N LEU A 175 0.20 8.60 -15.86
CA LEU A 175 1.06 9.16 -16.89
C LEU A 175 0.35 9.28 -18.24
N ARG A 176 -0.37 8.25 -18.66
CA ARG A 176 -1.18 8.26 -19.87
C ARG A 176 -2.26 9.34 -19.84
N GLU A 177 -2.99 9.48 -18.73
CA GLU A 177 -3.97 10.55 -18.51
C GLU A 177 -3.34 11.96 -18.58
N ALA A 178 -2.09 12.07 -18.13
CA ALA A 178 -1.31 13.31 -18.22
C ALA A 178 -0.69 13.57 -19.61
N GLY A 179 -0.89 12.66 -20.58
CA GLY A 179 -0.33 12.74 -21.93
C GLY A 179 1.17 12.43 -22.01
N LEU A 180 1.72 11.73 -21.01
CA LEU A 180 3.13 11.35 -20.92
C LEU A 180 3.34 9.92 -21.40
N GLN A 181 4.42 9.68 -22.16
CA GLN A 181 4.79 8.36 -22.64
C GLN A 181 5.55 7.59 -21.57
N ALA A 182 5.08 6.40 -21.27
CA ALA A 182 5.66 5.53 -20.28
C ALA A 182 5.58 4.07 -20.71
N HIS A 183 6.53 3.27 -20.25
CA HIS A 183 6.62 1.83 -20.42
C HIS A 183 6.84 1.16 -19.07
N GLY A 184 6.11 0.08 -18.77
CA GLY A 184 6.20 -0.64 -17.51
C GLY A 184 6.82 -2.03 -17.66
N ILE A 185 7.53 -2.48 -16.62
CA ILE A 185 8.07 -3.82 -16.51
C ILE A 185 7.63 -4.41 -15.18
N ASP A 186 7.12 -5.65 -15.20
CA ASP A 186 6.81 -6.41 -14.00
C ASP A 186 7.03 -7.90 -14.21
N CYS A 187 7.35 -8.63 -13.14
CA CYS A 187 7.57 -10.07 -13.16
C CYS A 187 6.31 -10.88 -12.81
N ASN A 188 5.19 -10.24 -12.51
CA ASN A 188 3.91 -10.89 -12.24
C ASN A 188 3.06 -10.90 -13.52
N GLU A 189 2.88 -12.11 -14.10
CA GLU A 189 2.15 -12.28 -15.36
C GLU A 189 0.69 -11.82 -15.28
N ILE A 190 0.04 -12.00 -14.12
CA ILE A 190 -1.38 -11.65 -13.92
C ILE A 190 -1.58 -10.14 -14.00
N VAL A 191 -0.72 -9.37 -13.32
CA VAL A 191 -0.81 -7.90 -13.37
C VAL A 191 -0.43 -7.37 -14.74
N ILE A 192 0.49 -7.98 -15.45
CA ILE A 192 0.86 -7.61 -16.81
C ILE A 192 -0.31 -7.86 -17.79
N GLU A 193 -1.01 -8.98 -17.69
CA GLU A 193 -2.21 -9.23 -18.50
C GLU A 193 -3.31 -8.20 -18.24
N TYR A 194 -3.53 -7.87 -16.96
CA TYR A 194 -4.45 -6.82 -16.58
C TYR A 194 -4.06 -5.46 -17.19
N CYS A 195 -2.80 -5.04 -17.05
CA CYS A 195 -2.29 -3.79 -17.61
C CYS A 195 -2.43 -3.74 -19.15
N LYS A 196 -2.14 -4.84 -19.84
CA LYS A 196 -2.35 -4.96 -21.30
C LYS A 196 -3.81 -4.82 -21.68
N SER A 197 -4.72 -5.43 -20.92
CA SER A 197 -6.16 -5.31 -21.16
C SER A 197 -6.68 -3.89 -20.97
N ALA A 198 -6.03 -3.12 -20.07
CA ALA A 198 -6.29 -1.70 -19.84
C ALA A 198 -5.60 -0.79 -20.88
N GLY A 199 -4.91 -1.35 -21.87
CA GLY A 199 -4.22 -0.60 -22.95
C GLY A 199 -2.96 0.13 -22.46
N LEU A 200 -2.31 -0.38 -21.42
CA LEU A 200 -1.03 0.13 -20.94
C LEU A 200 0.14 -0.55 -21.66
N ASP A 201 1.20 0.20 -21.89
CA ASP A 201 2.42 -0.33 -22.52
C ASP A 201 3.30 -1.00 -21.46
N VAL A 202 3.25 -2.33 -21.41
CA VAL A 202 3.93 -3.11 -20.39
C VAL A 202 4.55 -4.39 -20.95
N VAL A 203 5.68 -4.81 -20.36
CA VAL A 203 6.38 -6.05 -20.66
C VAL A 203 6.51 -6.92 -19.42
N TYR A 204 6.21 -8.20 -19.58
CA TYR A 204 6.52 -9.23 -18.59
C TYR A 204 8.00 -9.56 -18.61
N GLY A 205 8.66 -9.52 -17.46
CA GLY A 205 10.05 -9.92 -17.33
C GLY A 205 10.70 -9.56 -16.01
N ASP A 206 11.85 -10.17 -15.76
CA ASP A 206 12.74 -9.80 -14.67
C ASP A 206 13.33 -8.40 -14.89
N ALA A 207 13.29 -7.59 -13.85
CA ALA A 207 13.68 -6.19 -13.90
C ALA A 207 15.07 -5.95 -14.48
N LEU A 208 16.10 -6.62 -13.93
CA LEU A 208 17.48 -6.45 -14.38
C LEU A 208 17.70 -7.03 -15.79
N SER A 209 17.08 -8.16 -16.09
CA SER A 209 17.17 -8.78 -17.41
C SER A 209 16.61 -7.86 -18.50
N CYS A 210 15.45 -7.24 -18.24
CA CYS A 210 14.84 -6.28 -19.16
C CYS A 210 15.68 -5.00 -19.28
N LEU A 211 16.18 -4.44 -18.18
CA LEU A 211 17.03 -3.24 -18.21
C LEU A 211 18.27 -3.43 -19.09
N ARG A 212 18.95 -4.58 -18.99
CA ARG A 212 20.14 -4.90 -19.77
C ARG A 212 19.90 -4.96 -21.28
N THR A 213 18.64 -5.12 -21.71
CA THR A 213 18.31 -5.09 -23.15
C THR A 213 18.09 -3.67 -23.68
N LEU A 214 17.89 -2.70 -22.79
CA LEU A 214 17.67 -1.31 -23.19
C LEU A 214 18.99 -0.62 -23.58
N PRO A 215 18.96 0.24 -24.60
CA PRO A 215 20.15 1.02 -24.97
C PRO A 215 20.54 2.02 -23.87
N ASP A 216 21.80 2.42 -23.85
CA ASP A 216 22.27 3.55 -23.07
C ASP A 216 21.50 4.81 -23.49
N ASP A 217 21.30 5.75 -22.58
CA ASP A 217 20.68 7.05 -22.85
C ASP A 217 19.34 6.96 -23.61
N SER A 218 18.49 5.99 -23.23
CA SER A 218 17.23 5.68 -23.93
C SER A 218 15.99 6.25 -23.25
N VAL A 219 16.01 6.49 -21.93
CA VAL A 219 14.84 6.92 -21.15
C VAL A 219 15.05 8.27 -20.47
N GLY A 220 13.96 9.04 -20.30
CA GLY A 220 13.97 10.34 -19.65
C GLY A 220 13.80 10.26 -18.13
N ALA A 221 13.02 9.30 -17.65
CA ALA A 221 12.93 8.98 -16.23
C ALA A 221 12.92 7.48 -16.01
N PHE A 222 13.47 7.10 -14.86
CA PHE A 222 13.39 5.77 -14.28
C PHE A 222 12.62 5.86 -12.97
N THR A 223 11.50 5.20 -12.87
CA THR A 223 10.65 5.19 -11.68
C THR A 223 10.51 3.77 -11.12
N SER A 224 10.44 3.66 -9.80
CA SER A 224 10.14 2.42 -9.11
C SER A 224 9.47 2.74 -7.78
N PHE A 225 8.29 2.16 -7.55
CA PHE A 225 7.45 2.42 -6.39
C PHE A 225 7.22 1.13 -5.63
N HIS A 226 7.65 1.09 -4.36
CA HIS A 226 7.47 -0.07 -3.48
C HIS A 226 8.00 -1.39 -4.08
N MET A 227 9.21 -1.33 -4.65
CA MET A 227 9.86 -2.49 -5.27
C MET A 227 11.26 -2.79 -4.69
N ILE A 228 12.03 -1.73 -4.38
CA ILE A 228 13.42 -1.90 -3.95
C ILE A 228 13.58 -2.61 -2.60
N GLU A 229 12.58 -2.56 -1.72
CA GLU A 229 12.51 -3.28 -0.44
C GLU A 229 12.41 -4.80 -0.59
N HIS A 230 12.02 -5.28 -1.76
CA HIS A 230 11.96 -6.70 -2.11
C HIS A 230 13.27 -7.23 -2.69
N LEU A 231 14.26 -6.36 -2.93
CA LEU A 231 15.49 -6.72 -3.61
C LEU A 231 16.65 -6.96 -2.64
N PRO A 232 17.52 -7.94 -2.92
CA PRO A 232 18.82 -8.06 -2.27
C PRO A 232 19.68 -6.81 -2.48
N PHE A 233 20.58 -6.55 -1.56
CA PHE A 233 21.43 -5.35 -1.58
C PHE A 233 22.25 -5.18 -2.86
N ASP A 234 22.89 -6.24 -3.34
CA ASP A 234 23.68 -6.26 -4.55
C ASP A 234 22.82 -6.02 -5.82
N VAL A 235 21.59 -6.48 -5.80
CA VAL A 235 20.61 -6.23 -6.87
C VAL A 235 20.20 -4.76 -6.88
N ILE A 236 19.98 -4.13 -5.72
CA ILE A 236 19.68 -2.68 -5.62
C ILE A 236 20.82 -1.85 -6.23
N LEU A 237 22.08 -2.16 -5.90
CA LEU A 237 23.21 -1.43 -6.46
C LEU A 237 23.31 -1.59 -7.98
N THR A 238 23.13 -2.82 -8.48
CA THR A 238 23.13 -3.10 -9.90
C THR A 238 21.98 -2.37 -10.63
N LEU A 239 20.80 -2.31 -10.00
CA LEU A 239 19.64 -1.58 -10.51
C LEU A 239 19.94 -0.08 -10.65
N ILE A 240 20.60 0.52 -9.66
CA ILE A 240 20.99 1.94 -9.70
C ILE A 240 22.02 2.18 -10.81
N ASP A 241 22.97 1.28 -11.03
CA ASP A 241 23.94 1.36 -12.13
C ASP A 241 23.26 1.29 -13.50
N GLU A 242 22.35 0.32 -13.67
CA GLU A 242 21.60 0.19 -14.91
C GLU A 242 20.66 1.38 -15.15
N ALA A 243 20.02 1.90 -14.08
CA ALA A 243 19.22 3.11 -14.17
C ALA A 243 20.08 4.30 -14.65
N LEU A 244 21.29 4.48 -14.10
CA LEU A 244 22.21 5.51 -14.55
C LEU A 244 22.60 5.32 -16.01
N ARG A 245 22.83 4.08 -16.46
CA ARG A 245 23.18 3.76 -17.86
C ARG A 245 22.05 4.13 -18.81
N VAL A 246 20.83 3.67 -18.56
CA VAL A 246 19.69 3.82 -19.48
C VAL A 246 19.10 5.25 -19.48
N LEU A 247 19.25 5.99 -18.40
CA LEU A 247 18.79 7.37 -18.33
C LEU A 247 19.60 8.25 -19.28
N LYS A 248 18.93 9.19 -19.95
CA LYS A 248 19.56 10.28 -20.71
C LYS A 248 20.19 11.29 -19.78
N THR A 249 21.21 12.03 -20.25
CA THR A 249 21.75 13.19 -19.53
C THR A 249 20.61 14.12 -19.11
N GLY A 250 20.60 14.50 -17.83
CA GLY A 250 19.52 15.28 -17.22
C GLY A 250 18.27 14.48 -16.86
N GLY A 251 18.22 13.19 -17.18
CA GLY A 251 17.14 12.29 -16.79
C GLY A 251 17.03 12.08 -15.29
N ILE A 252 15.88 11.64 -14.82
CA ILE A 252 15.52 11.58 -13.40
C ILE A 252 15.30 10.14 -12.96
N LEU A 253 15.93 9.78 -11.84
CA LEU A 253 15.66 8.58 -11.05
C LEU A 253 14.66 8.92 -9.94
N ILE A 254 13.62 8.11 -9.75
CA ILE A 254 12.70 8.18 -8.61
C ILE A 254 12.58 6.76 -8.00
N LEU A 255 13.02 6.61 -6.76
CA LEU A 255 12.87 5.38 -5.98
C LEU A 255 12.04 5.68 -4.74
N GLU A 256 10.80 5.18 -4.68
CA GLU A 256 9.90 5.30 -3.51
C GLU A 256 9.80 3.97 -2.78
N THR A 257 9.84 4.01 -1.44
CA THR A 257 9.79 2.83 -0.56
C THR A 257 9.24 3.22 0.81
N PRO A 258 8.75 2.27 1.63
CA PRO A 258 8.28 2.54 2.99
C PRO A 258 9.34 3.21 3.86
N ASN A 259 8.92 4.18 4.67
CA ASN A 259 9.80 4.97 5.52
C ASN A 259 10.01 4.34 6.91
N PRO A 260 11.15 3.68 7.18
CA PRO A 260 11.41 3.06 8.47
C PRO A 260 11.67 4.06 9.62
N GLN A 261 11.82 5.36 9.34
CA GLN A 261 11.90 6.38 10.40
C GLN A 261 10.55 6.56 11.10
N ASN A 262 9.45 6.30 10.41
CA ASN A 262 8.15 6.17 11.03
C ASN A 262 8.09 4.84 11.79
N ILE A 263 7.93 4.89 13.11
CA ILE A 263 7.97 3.71 13.97
C ILE A 263 6.86 2.71 13.63
N LEU A 264 5.66 3.17 13.27
CA LEU A 264 4.56 2.29 12.89
C LEU A 264 4.87 1.55 11.57
N VAL A 265 5.52 2.22 10.63
CA VAL A 265 6.00 1.59 9.40
C VAL A 265 7.13 0.62 9.71
N GLY A 266 8.20 1.08 10.37
CA GLY A 266 9.40 0.28 10.59
C GLY A 266 9.22 -0.90 11.54
N SER A 267 8.21 -0.88 12.43
CA SER A 267 7.95 -1.95 13.39
C SER A 267 6.74 -2.85 13.07
N HIS A 268 5.84 -2.42 12.19
CA HIS A 268 4.59 -3.13 11.95
C HIS A 268 4.21 -3.22 10.48
N THR A 269 3.87 -2.09 9.82
CA THR A 269 3.26 -2.14 8.49
C THR A 269 4.21 -2.65 7.42
N PHE A 270 5.52 -2.41 7.55
CA PHE A 270 6.53 -2.97 6.66
C PHE A 270 6.49 -4.52 6.62
N TYR A 271 6.24 -5.16 7.74
CA TYR A 271 6.24 -6.63 7.87
C TYR A 271 4.89 -7.27 7.53
N LEU A 272 3.90 -6.50 7.11
CA LEU A 272 2.64 -7.05 6.60
C LEU A 272 2.87 -7.77 5.27
N ASP A 273 3.77 -7.25 4.43
CA ASP A 273 4.18 -7.92 3.20
C ASP A 273 5.31 -8.94 3.51
N PRO A 274 5.05 -10.25 3.32
CA PRO A 274 6.02 -11.29 3.61
C PRO A 274 7.20 -11.32 2.63
N THR A 275 7.13 -10.60 1.52
CA THR A 275 8.17 -10.53 0.49
C THR A 275 9.15 -9.39 0.70
N HIS A 276 8.86 -8.47 1.62
CA HIS A 276 9.80 -7.44 2.04
C HIS A 276 11.03 -8.06 2.71
N LEU A 277 12.21 -7.76 2.22
CA LEU A 277 13.45 -8.32 2.77
C LEU A 277 13.92 -7.55 3.99
N LYS A 278 14.01 -6.22 3.89
CA LYS A 278 14.46 -5.35 4.98
C LYS A 278 14.00 -3.91 4.77
N PRO A 279 13.73 -3.18 5.86
CA PRO A 279 13.51 -1.74 5.77
C PRO A 279 14.77 -1.02 5.25
N LEU A 280 14.59 -0.04 4.39
CA LEU A 280 15.67 0.73 3.77
C LEU A 280 15.67 2.16 4.35
N PRO A 281 16.61 2.54 5.23
CA PRO A 281 16.71 3.92 5.71
C PRO A 281 17.03 4.89 4.57
N SER A 282 16.35 6.04 4.52
CA SER A 282 16.47 7.02 3.45
C SER A 282 17.89 7.54 3.23
N ALA A 283 18.65 7.75 4.33
CA ALA A 283 20.05 8.16 4.26
C ALA A 283 20.93 7.11 3.55
N MET A 284 20.63 5.82 3.71
CA MET A 284 21.36 4.73 3.07
C MET A 284 21.07 4.69 1.57
N VAL A 285 19.81 4.76 1.16
CA VAL A 285 19.43 4.74 -0.26
C VAL A 285 19.95 5.99 -0.97
N ARG A 286 19.84 7.15 -0.34
CA ARG A 286 20.46 8.40 -0.82
C ARG A 286 21.96 8.23 -1.07
N PHE A 287 22.70 7.69 -0.10
CA PHE A 287 24.14 7.44 -0.24
C PHE A 287 24.44 6.52 -1.43
N PHE A 288 23.65 5.45 -1.64
CA PHE A 288 23.86 4.57 -2.79
C PHE A 288 23.67 5.30 -4.11
N VAL A 289 22.62 6.08 -4.24
CA VAL A 289 22.32 6.86 -5.45
C VAL A 289 23.43 7.88 -5.73
N GLU A 290 23.89 8.61 -4.70
CA GLU A 290 25.02 9.55 -4.83
C GLU A 290 26.33 8.84 -5.20
N ALA A 291 26.64 7.73 -4.53
CA ALA A 291 27.88 6.95 -4.74
C ALA A 291 27.94 6.31 -6.13
N ARG A 292 26.78 6.05 -6.77
CA ARG A 292 26.72 5.50 -8.12
C ARG A 292 26.72 6.56 -9.22
N GLY A 293 26.86 7.85 -8.89
CA GLY A 293 27.10 8.93 -9.86
C GLY A 293 25.93 9.85 -10.15
N PHE A 294 24.80 9.70 -9.46
CA PHE A 294 23.71 10.65 -9.56
C PHE A 294 24.04 11.96 -8.85
N CYS A 295 23.60 13.08 -9.42
CA CYS A 295 23.72 14.41 -8.83
C CYS A 295 22.35 14.95 -8.36
N ASN A 296 22.39 16.05 -7.58
CA ASN A 296 21.19 16.71 -7.04
C ASN A 296 20.23 15.75 -6.31
N VAL A 297 20.81 14.81 -5.56
CA VAL A 297 20.03 13.76 -4.90
C VAL A 297 19.26 14.36 -3.71
N GLN A 298 17.94 14.17 -3.72
CA GLN A 298 17.02 14.66 -2.70
C GLN A 298 16.23 13.49 -2.09
N VAL A 299 15.93 13.61 -0.81
CA VAL A 299 14.95 12.76 -0.13
C VAL A 299 13.67 13.55 0.05
N ARG A 300 12.55 13.01 -0.41
CA ARG A 300 11.22 13.58 -0.22
C ARG A 300 10.41 12.66 0.68
N GLU A 301 9.98 13.16 1.80
CA GLU A 301 9.06 12.48 2.71
C GLU A 301 7.62 12.58 2.17
N LEU A 302 6.85 11.48 2.24
CA LEU A 302 5.57 11.32 1.55
C LEU A 302 4.52 10.66 2.44
N ASN A 303 3.26 10.94 2.10
CA ASN A 303 2.11 10.24 2.64
C ASN A 303 2.05 10.24 4.19
N PRO A 304 2.12 11.41 4.87
CA PRO A 304 1.97 11.45 6.32
C PRO A 304 0.57 10.98 6.74
N TYR A 305 0.45 10.46 7.95
CA TYR A 305 -0.87 10.13 8.50
C TYR A 305 -1.76 11.39 8.59
N PRO A 306 -3.09 11.22 8.46
CA PRO A 306 -4.03 12.34 8.55
C PRO A 306 -3.90 13.11 9.86
N ALA A 307 -4.15 14.42 9.82
CA ALA A 307 -4.09 15.27 11.01
C ALA A 307 -5.04 14.81 12.13
N SER A 308 -6.14 14.12 11.77
CA SER A 308 -7.15 13.61 12.72
C SER A 308 -6.65 12.54 13.68
N VAL A 309 -5.53 11.83 13.35
CA VAL A 309 -4.96 10.81 14.24
C VAL A 309 -3.76 11.32 15.04
N ARG A 310 -3.33 12.57 14.82
CA ARG A 310 -2.18 13.15 15.49
C ARG A 310 -2.56 13.61 16.90
N PHE A 311 -1.61 13.53 17.82
CA PHE A 311 -1.73 14.14 19.14
C PHE A 311 -1.85 15.66 19.00
N ALA A 312 -2.76 16.26 19.79
CA ALA A 312 -2.85 17.72 19.90
C ALA A 312 -1.54 18.29 20.48
N ASP A 313 -1.19 19.50 20.06
CA ASP A 313 -0.01 20.19 20.60
C ASP A 313 -0.21 20.45 22.10
N ASP A 314 0.72 19.95 22.92
CA ASP A 314 0.72 20.10 24.38
C ASP A 314 1.52 21.33 24.86
N GLY A 315 2.03 22.13 23.93
CA GLY A 315 2.89 23.30 24.20
C GLY A 315 4.27 22.94 24.79
N LYS A 316 4.59 21.64 24.95
CA LYS A 316 5.85 21.14 25.52
C LYS A 316 6.75 20.46 24.47
N GLY A 317 6.26 20.33 23.24
CA GLY A 317 6.96 19.75 22.11
C GLY A 317 7.06 18.21 22.11
N LEU A 318 6.53 17.54 23.15
CA LEU A 318 6.50 16.07 23.20
C LEU A 318 5.51 15.52 22.17
N ALA A 319 4.30 16.11 22.10
CA ALA A 319 3.28 15.72 21.13
C ALA A 319 3.81 15.84 19.70
N ASN A 320 4.53 16.90 19.36
CA ASN A 320 5.13 17.09 18.04
C ASN A 320 6.16 16.01 17.72
N ARG A 321 7.07 15.69 18.66
CA ARG A 321 8.05 14.60 18.47
C ARG A 321 7.38 13.25 18.29
N LEU A 322 6.35 12.94 19.07
CA LEU A 322 5.59 11.70 18.91
C LEU A 322 4.85 11.66 17.57
N ASN A 323 4.29 12.77 17.13
CA ASN A 323 3.65 12.88 15.82
C ASN A 323 4.63 12.65 14.68
N ASP A 324 5.85 13.17 14.76
CA ASP A 324 6.87 12.96 13.73
C ASP A 324 7.29 11.47 13.64
N TYR A 325 7.47 10.80 14.78
CA TYR A 325 7.88 9.41 14.81
C TYR A 325 6.76 8.41 14.52
N LEU A 326 5.52 8.69 14.93
CA LEU A 326 4.40 7.75 14.82
C LEU A 326 3.49 8.08 13.63
N TYR A 327 3.26 9.36 13.36
CA TYR A 327 2.28 9.84 12.39
C TYR A 327 2.91 10.73 11.31
N GLY A 328 4.23 10.73 11.18
CA GLY A 328 4.97 11.35 10.09
C GLY A 328 4.80 10.61 8.75
N ALA A 329 5.69 10.90 7.83
CA ALA A 329 5.69 10.29 6.50
C ALA A 329 5.76 8.76 6.56
N GLN A 330 4.85 8.09 5.86
CA GLN A 330 4.80 6.63 5.77
C GLN A 330 5.75 6.10 4.69
N ASP A 331 6.01 6.91 3.68
CA ASP A 331 6.86 6.60 2.54
C ASP A 331 7.91 7.71 2.36
N TYR A 332 8.97 7.41 1.66
CA TYR A 332 9.91 8.41 1.16
C TYR A 332 10.34 8.05 -0.26
N ALA A 333 10.72 9.08 -1.02
CA ALA A 333 11.37 8.91 -2.32
C ALA A 333 12.79 9.45 -2.29
N VAL A 334 13.71 8.73 -2.92
CA VAL A 334 15.02 9.27 -3.32
C VAL A 334 14.93 9.65 -4.79
N ILE A 335 15.19 10.91 -5.07
CA ILE A 335 15.15 11.50 -6.40
C ILE A 335 16.55 11.95 -6.77
N GLY A 336 17.11 11.41 -7.85
CA GLY A 336 18.43 11.76 -8.35
C GLY A 336 18.39 12.16 -9.82
N ARG A 337 19.40 12.90 -10.28
CA ARG A 337 19.52 13.32 -11.67
C ARG A 337 20.80 12.74 -12.28
N LYS A 338 20.72 12.24 -13.51
CA LYS A 338 21.91 11.87 -14.29
C LYS A 338 22.65 13.14 -14.71
N PRO A 339 23.99 13.27 -14.46
CA PRO A 339 24.77 14.42 -14.85
C PRO A 339 24.77 14.69 -16.35
#